data_b17516d0f50a136c5a86d6da5dc207c8
#
_entry.id   b17516d0f50a136c5a86d6da5dc207c8
#
_cell.length_a   1.000
_cell.length_b   1.000
_cell.length_c   1.000
_cell.angle_alpha   90.00
_cell.angle_beta   90.00
_cell.angle_gamma   90.00
#
_symmetry.space_group_name_H-M   'P 1'
#
loop_
_entity.id
_entity.type
_entity.pdbx_description
1 polymer ?
#
loop_
_entity_poly.entity_id
_entity_poly.type
_entity_poly.pdbx_seq_one_letter_code
_entity_poly.pdbx_strand_id
1 'polypeptide(L)'
;LIYPPTGDSSLNDDDKKSAMIRRHLLVIKDYPMHSEKGQADFVSAYTTHYLQAMRKLLAWLDTPAPAQGKMEVFKFINMGVVARTANHCVAFDIWWPGTNSQAVQFSSKIDALFTTHAHGDHYDHSILAALSDRPEAFMFMDSTLPEMTGFEDKKKATQYMWSEDQTEATDAGGIKVRAMMGAQAPIPCLLYCVELDGFCIWTAGDNNDHEAAARMTRFTAPDIVCMNVASPWDISQKAREAVGADKTESYYLLTHENEINHDPDGRPGYKFFLEHKDYGVTNPNRQKQIHSFLALNVGEHITLSK
;
A
#
# COMPACT_ATOMS: atom_id res chain seq x y z
N LEU A 1 -19.74 -8.99 -2.67
CA LEU A 1 -18.54 -8.93 -3.51
C LEU A 1 -18.59 -7.61 -4.26
N ILE A 2 -17.80 -6.65 -3.83
CA ILE A 2 -17.62 -5.41 -4.57
C ILE A 2 -16.49 -5.72 -5.55
N TYR A 3 -16.85 -5.98 -6.76
CA TYR A 3 -15.92 -6.05 -7.88
C TYR A 3 -15.52 -4.62 -8.24
N PRO A 4 -14.29 -4.39 -8.70
CA PRO A 4 -13.96 -3.10 -9.29
C PRO A 4 -15.00 -2.78 -10.36
N PRO A 5 -15.46 -1.54 -10.48
CA PRO A 5 -16.29 -1.12 -11.59
C PRO A 5 -15.41 -1.12 -12.83
N THR A 6 -15.24 -2.28 -13.40
CA THR A 6 -14.59 -2.42 -14.67
C THR A 6 -15.66 -2.27 -15.71
N GLY A 7 -15.52 -1.29 -16.58
CA GLY A 7 -16.25 -1.28 -17.85
C GLY A 7 -15.89 -2.50 -18.72
N ASP A 8 -15.13 -3.43 -18.17
CA ASP A 8 -14.74 -4.69 -18.80
C ASP A 8 -15.22 -5.86 -17.94
N SER A 9 -16.36 -6.43 -18.32
CA SER A 9 -17.08 -7.48 -17.59
C SER A 9 -16.48 -8.88 -17.75
N SER A 10 -15.31 -9.03 -18.32
CA SER A 10 -14.63 -10.32 -18.43
C SER A 10 -13.74 -10.57 -17.19
N LEU A 11 -14.33 -11.06 -16.11
CA LEU A 11 -13.58 -11.79 -15.09
C LEU A 11 -12.92 -12.98 -15.77
N ASN A 12 -11.61 -12.90 -16.01
CA ASN A 12 -10.83 -13.97 -16.60
C ASN A 12 -10.65 -15.12 -15.59
N ASP A 13 -10.04 -16.22 -16.02
CA ASP A 13 -9.83 -17.39 -15.15
C ASP A 13 -8.91 -17.09 -13.95
N ASP A 14 -8.11 -16.01 -14.01
CA ASP A 14 -7.28 -15.56 -12.89
C ASP A 14 -8.14 -14.94 -11.77
N ASP A 15 -9.25 -14.27 -12.10
CA ASP A 15 -10.20 -13.75 -11.11
C ASP A 15 -10.92 -14.89 -10.37
N LYS A 16 -11.22 -16.00 -11.06
CA LYS A 16 -11.78 -17.19 -10.43
C LYS A 16 -10.77 -17.87 -9.51
N LYS A 17 -9.49 -17.93 -9.91
CA LYS A 17 -8.40 -18.43 -9.07
C LYS A 17 -8.18 -17.53 -7.86
N SER A 18 -8.25 -16.22 -8.02
CA SER A 18 -8.18 -15.25 -6.95
C SER A 18 -9.32 -15.42 -5.95
N ALA A 19 -10.55 -15.65 -6.41
CA ALA A 19 -11.70 -15.97 -5.56
C ALA A 19 -11.50 -17.29 -4.80
N MET A 20 -10.83 -18.27 -5.42
CA MET A 20 -10.51 -19.55 -4.80
C MET A 20 -9.40 -19.40 -3.74
N ILE A 21 -8.39 -18.59 -4.01
CA ILE A 21 -7.34 -18.24 -3.03
C ILE A 21 -7.95 -17.49 -1.84
N ARG A 22 -8.86 -16.56 -2.08
CA ARG A 22 -9.63 -15.86 -1.02
C ARG A 22 -10.39 -16.86 -0.13
N ARG A 23 -11.02 -17.85 -0.71
CA ARG A 23 -11.67 -18.93 0.04
C ARG A 23 -10.68 -19.76 0.85
N HIS A 24 -9.52 -20.08 0.28
CA HIS A 24 -8.47 -20.80 1.00
C HIS A 24 -7.88 -20.00 2.16
N LEU A 25 -7.64 -18.70 1.98
CA LEU A 25 -7.19 -17.82 3.05
C LEU A 25 -8.22 -17.69 4.17
N LEU A 26 -9.52 -17.67 3.84
CA LEU A 26 -10.59 -17.69 4.85
C LEU A 26 -10.62 -19.03 5.61
N VAL A 27 -10.36 -20.15 4.94
CA VAL A 27 -10.30 -21.49 5.56
C VAL A 27 -9.05 -21.63 6.43
N ILE A 28 -7.92 -21.06 6.03
CA ILE A 28 -6.68 -21.08 6.83
C ILE A 28 -6.86 -20.34 8.16
N LYS A 29 -7.65 -19.27 8.20
CA LYS A 29 -7.97 -18.56 9.44
C LYS A 29 -8.76 -19.38 10.44
N ASP A 30 -9.59 -20.33 9.97
CA ASP A 30 -10.32 -21.27 10.79
C ASP A 30 -9.52 -22.56 11.11
N TYR A 31 -8.26 -22.64 10.63
CA TYR A 31 -7.36 -23.75 10.95
C TYR A 31 -6.92 -23.65 12.42
N PRO A 32 -6.88 -24.76 13.16
CA PRO A 32 -6.48 -24.70 14.55
C PRO A 32 -5.02 -24.31 14.68
N MET A 33 -4.78 -23.01 14.81
CA MET A 33 -3.46 -22.39 15.05
C MET A 33 -2.82 -22.84 16.38
N HIS A 34 -3.56 -23.58 17.21
CA HIS A 34 -3.12 -24.04 18.52
C HIS A 34 -2.21 -25.27 18.49
N SER A 35 -1.86 -25.80 17.31
CA SER A 35 -0.89 -26.87 17.19
C SER A 35 0.37 -26.41 16.45
N GLU A 36 1.55 -26.85 16.90
CA GLU A 36 2.83 -26.56 16.22
C GLU A 36 2.80 -26.92 14.73
N LYS A 37 2.11 -28.01 14.38
CA LYS A 37 1.92 -28.43 12.99
C LYS A 37 1.05 -27.44 12.20
N GLY A 38 -0.05 -26.96 12.78
CA GLY A 38 -0.92 -25.97 12.14
C GLY A 38 -0.20 -24.65 11.86
N GLN A 39 0.64 -24.20 12.79
CA GLN A 39 1.48 -23.02 12.60
C GLN A 39 2.51 -23.22 11.46
N ALA A 40 3.18 -24.38 11.43
CA ALA A 40 4.16 -24.68 10.38
C ALA A 40 3.52 -24.74 8.99
N ASP A 41 2.35 -25.38 8.86
CA ASP A 41 1.59 -25.47 7.61
C ASP A 41 1.10 -24.09 7.15
N PHE A 42 0.67 -23.24 8.07
CA PHE A 42 0.26 -21.87 7.83
C PHE A 42 1.43 -21.01 7.32
N VAL A 43 2.56 -20.98 8.03
CA VAL A 43 3.76 -20.25 7.62
C VAL A 43 4.23 -20.70 6.24
N SER A 44 4.21 -22.01 5.96
CA SER A 44 4.59 -22.55 4.66
C SER A 44 3.67 -22.08 3.53
N ALA A 45 2.35 -22.08 3.77
CA ALA A 45 1.36 -21.60 2.79
C ALA A 45 1.53 -20.10 2.50
N TYR A 46 1.71 -19.29 3.53
CA TYR A 46 1.95 -17.84 3.39
C TYR A 46 3.26 -17.53 2.68
N THR A 47 4.35 -18.20 3.08
CA THR A 47 5.64 -18.03 2.39
C THR A 47 5.52 -18.33 0.91
N THR A 48 4.85 -19.41 0.56
CA THR A 48 4.60 -19.76 -0.84
C THR A 48 3.79 -18.68 -1.56
N HIS A 49 2.74 -18.18 -0.92
CA HIS A 49 1.90 -17.11 -1.48
C HIS A 49 2.69 -15.81 -1.69
N TYR A 50 3.49 -15.42 -0.73
CA TYR A 50 4.32 -14.22 -0.82
C TYR A 50 5.39 -14.31 -1.90
N LEU A 51 6.05 -15.46 -2.03
CA LEU A 51 7.01 -15.70 -3.13
C LEU A 51 6.32 -15.69 -4.51
N GLN A 52 5.09 -16.15 -4.60
CA GLN A 52 4.30 -16.04 -5.83
C GLN A 52 3.94 -14.59 -6.14
N ALA A 53 3.52 -13.82 -5.14
CA ALA A 53 3.21 -12.39 -5.29
C ALA A 53 4.44 -11.60 -5.76
N MET A 54 5.60 -11.89 -5.17
CA MET A 54 6.87 -11.28 -5.57
C MET A 54 7.21 -11.58 -7.04
N ARG A 55 7.07 -12.85 -7.47
CA ARG A 55 7.30 -13.22 -8.88
C ARG A 55 6.33 -12.50 -9.82
N LYS A 56 5.06 -12.39 -9.43
CA LYS A 56 4.05 -11.64 -10.19
C LYS A 56 4.40 -10.16 -10.27
N LEU A 57 4.86 -9.54 -9.16
CA LEU A 57 5.29 -8.15 -9.13
C LEU A 57 6.46 -7.92 -10.10
N LEU A 58 7.49 -8.73 -10.03
CA LEU A 58 8.64 -8.61 -10.92
C LEU A 58 8.23 -8.79 -12.40
N ALA A 59 7.42 -9.81 -12.71
CA ALA A 59 6.91 -10.02 -14.05
C ALA A 59 6.04 -8.85 -14.55
N TRP A 60 5.20 -8.27 -13.68
CA TRP A 60 4.39 -7.10 -14.02
C TRP A 60 5.26 -5.86 -14.27
N LEU A 61 6.31 -5.65 -13.49
CA LEU A 61 7.25 -4.55 -13.71
C LEU A 61 8.06 -4.69 -15.00
N ASP A 62 8.19 -5.89 -15.54
CA ASP A 62 8.83 -6.15 -16.85
C ASP A 62 7.89 -5.93 -18.04
N THR A 63 6.58 -5.75 -17.80
CA THR A 63 5.63 -5.35 -18.87
C THR A 63 5.79 -3.86 -19.20
N PRO A 64 5.37 -3.42 -20.40
CA PRO A 64 5.40 -2.00 -20.76
C PRO A 64 4.67 -1.13 -19.72
N ALA A 65 5.16 0.08 -19.51
CA ALA A 65 4.47 1.07 -18.68
C ALA A 65 3.07 1.35 -19.22
N PRO A 66 2.10 1.73 -18.37
CA PRO A 66 0.75 2.08 -18.83
C PRO A 66 0.77 3.29 -19.76
N ALA A 67 -0.26 3.41 -20.59
CA ALA A 67 -0.41 4.57 -21.47
C ALA A 67 -0.63 5.86 -20.65
N GLN A 68 -0.37 7.01 -21.27
CA GLN A 68 -0.68 8.32 -20.67
C GLN A 68 -2.15 8.39 -20.21
N GLY A 69 -2.38 9.03 -19.06
CA GLY A 69 -3.70 9.11 -18.44
C GLY A 69 -4.13 7.82 -17.75
N LYS A 70 -3.23 6.86 -17.59
CA LYS A 70 -3.47 5.63 -16.82
C LYS A 70 -2.46 5.47 -15.69
N MET A 71 -2.93 4.94 -14.56
CA MET A 71 -2.13 4.51 -13.44
C MET A 71 -2.48 3.06 -13.11
N GLU A 72 -1.49 2.21 -13.01
CA GLU A 72 -1.64 0.85 -12.51
C GLU A 72 -1.18 0.78 -11.07
N VAL A 73 -1.93 0.07 -10.23
CA VAL A 73 -1.64 -0.10 -8.81
C VAL A 73 -1.64 -1.58 -8.48
N PHE A 74 -0.49 -2.05 -8.02
CA PHE A 74 -0.25 -3.45 -7.65
C PHE A 74 -0.24 -3.57 -6.13
N LYS A 75 -1.10 -4.44 -5.58
CA LYS A 75 -1.08 -4.77 -4.17
C LYS A 75 -0.01 -5.82 -3.91
N PHE A 76 0.94 -5.45 -3.08
CA PHE A 76 1.98 -6.35 -2.62
C PHE A 76 1.69 -6.88 -1.22
N ILE A 77 2.70 -7.32 -0.51
CA ILE A 77 2.59 -7.97 0.80
C ILE A 77 2.35 -6.90 1.86
N ASN A 78 1.53 -7.21 2.84
CA ASN A 78 1.23 -6.36 3.98
C ASN A 78 0.71 -4.95 3.55
N MET A 79 1.36 -3.87 3.96
CA MET A 79 1.08 -2.52 3.49
C MET A 79 1.66 -2.23 2.10
N GLY A 80 2.45 -3.15 1.55
CA GLY A 80 3.17 -2.95 0.30
C GLY A 80 2.26 -2.66 -0.88
N VAL A 81 2.50 -1.53 -1.53
CA VAL A 81 1.82 -1.11 -2.76
C VAL A 81 2.85 -0.58 -3.74
N VAL A 82 2.71 -0.94 -5.01
CA VAL A 82 3.49 -0.37 -6.10
C VAL A 82 2.55 0.27 -7.10
N ALA A 83 2.78 1.54 -7.41
CA ALA A 83 2.01 2.27 -8.41
C ALA A 83 2.91 2.73 -9.55
N ARG A 84 2.44 2.58 -10.77
CA ARG A 84 3.16 3.09 -11.96
C ARG A 84 2.23 3.81 -12.92
N THR A 85 2.79 4.83 -13.55
CA THR A 85 2.20 5.61 -14.62
C THR A 85 3.05 5.48 -15.88
N ALA A 86 2.80 6.28 -16.88
CA ALA A 86 3.61 6.28 -18.09
C ALA A 86 5.07 6.67 -17.83
N ASN A 87 5.33 7.54 -16.85
CA ASN A 87 6.65 8.12 -16.61
C ASN A 87 7.27 7.72 -15.26
N HIS A 88 6.48 7.26 -14.29
CA HIS A 88 6.94 7.03 -12.93
C HIS A 88 6.49 5.68 -12.37
N CYS A 89 7.34 5.09 -11.54
CA CYS A 89 7.03 3.92 -10.74
C CYS A 89 7.43 4.16 -9.29
N VAL A 90 6.48 4.07 -8.37
CA VAL A 90 6.67 4.34 -6.95
C VAL A 90 6.24 3.16 -6.09
N ALA A 91 6.88 2.99 -4.94
CA ALA A 91 6.58 1.90 -4.03
C ALA A 91 6.38 2.41 -2.60
N PHE A 92 5.47 1.79 -1.86
CA PHE A 92 5.11 2.13 -0.49
C PHE A 92 5.27 0.90 0.40
N ASP A 93 5.91 1.06 1.56
CA ASP A 93 6.00 0.06 2.64
C ASP A 93 6.34 -1.36 2.15
N ILE A 94 7.47 -1.50 1.48
CA ILE A 94 7.89 -2.77 0.87
C ILE A 94 8.65 -3.63 1.87
N TRP A 95 8.01 -4.69 2.34
CA TRP A 95 8.67 -5.84 2.95
C TRP A 95 8.97 -6.89 1.88
N TRP A 96 10.19 -7.48 1.89
CA TRP A 96 10.66 -8.29 0.77
C TRP A 96 10.97 -9.75 1.17
N PRO A 97 10.23 -10.74 0.68
CA PRO A 97 10.45 -12.15 1.02
C PRO A 97 11.49 -12.84 0.13
N GLY A 98 12.04 -12.13 -0.84
CA GLY A 98 12.93 -12.69 -1.85
C GLY A 98 14.41 -12.60 -1.51
N THR A 99 15.25 -12.93 -2.50
CA THR A 99 16.71 -12.83 -2.39
C THR A 99 17.19 -11.40 -2.63
N ASN A 100 18.42 -11.09 -2.20
CA ASN A 100 19.04 -9.78 -2.46
C ASN A 100 19.12 -9.46 -3.97
N SER A 101 19.37 -10.45 -4.83
CA SER A 101 19.40 -10.22 -6.28
C SER A 101 18.03 -9.82 -6.84
N GLN A 102 16.97 -10.36 -6.30
CA GLN A 102 15.59 -9.97 -6.65
C GLN A 102 15.23 -8.61 -6.08
N ALA A 103 15.74 -8.25 -4.89
CA ALA A 103 15.60 -6.91 -4.34
C ALA A 103 16.28 -5.87 -5.25
N VAL A 104 17.48 -6.15 -5.74
CA VAL A 104 18.18 -5.30 -6.72
C VAL A 104 17.38 -5.20 -8.02
N GLN A 105 16.83 -6.31 -8.54
CA GLN A 105 15.96 -6.30 -9.73
C GLN A 105 14.73 -5.40 -9.51
N PHE A 106 14.02 -5.56 -8.39
CA PHE A 106 12.87 -4.73 -8.04
C PHE A 106 13.26 -3.25 -7.93
N SER A 107 14.31 -2.97 -7.14
CA SER A 107 14.77 -1.61 -6.91
C SER A 107 15.21 -0.90 -8.19
N SER A 108 15.68 -1.64 -9.20
CA SER A 108 16.04 -1.07 -10.51
C SER A 108 14.84 -0.56 -11.32
N LYS A 109 13.62 -0.89 -10.92
CA LYS A 109 12.38 -0.59 -11.64
C LYS A 109 11.56 0.55 -11.01
N ILE A 110 11.91 0.99 -9.82
CA ILE A 110 11.17 2.05 -9.11
C ILE A 110 11.98 3.34 -9.04
N ASP A 111 11.31 4.48 -9.12
CA ASP A 111 11.90 5.81 -9.03
C ASP A 111 11.93 6.31 -7.59
N ALA A 112 10.92 5.95 -6.79
CA ALA A 112 10.82 6.37 -5.40
C ALA A 112 10.28 5.28 -4.49
N LEU A 113 10.81 5.21 -3.26
CA LEU A 113 10.32 4.40 -2.16
C LEU A 113 9.82 5.31 -1.03
N PHE A 114 8.65 5.00 -0.52
CA PHE A 114 8.02 5.64 0.63
C PHE A 114 7.90 4.63 1.76
N THR A 115 8.54 4.90 2.90
CA THR A 115 8.42 4.10 4.11
C THR A 115 7.70 4.93 5.16
N THR A 116 6.57 4.44 5.64
CA THR A 116 5.72 5.21 6.56
C THR A 116 6.31 5.26 7.96
N HIS A 117 6.89 4.16 8.45
CA HIS A 117 7.47 4.07 9.79
C HIS A 117 8.46 2.89 9.92
N ALA A 118 9.11 2.81 11.07
CA ALA A 118 10.23 1.89 11.31
C ALA A 118 9.84 0.51 11.87
N HIS A 119 8.62 0.00 11.62
CA HIS A 119 8.31 -1.39 11.89
C HIS A 119 8.82 -2.31 10.79
N GLY A 120 9.34 -3.48 11.16
CA GLY A 120 10.06 -4.39 10.27
C GLY A 120 9.21 -5.03 9.16
N ASP A 121 7.90 -4.81 9.17
CA ASP A 121 6.95 -5.23 8.15
C ASP A 121 6.61 -4.12 7.12
N HIS A 122 7.18 -2.92 7.28
CA HIS A 122 7.00 -1.77 6.38
C HIS A 122 8.26 -1.43 5.58
N TYR A 123 9.39 -2.07 5.86
CA TYR A 123 10.62 -1.90 5.11
C TYR A 123 11.41 -3.23 5.01
N ASP A 124 12.40 -3.24 4.15
CA ASP A 124 13.35 -4.33 4.02
C ASP A 124 14.75 -3.80 3.76
N HIS A 125 15.72 -4.32 4.51
CA HIS A 125 17.12 -3.88 4.42
C HIS A 125 17.73 -4.10 3.03
N SER A 126 17.35 -5.17 2.33
CA SER A 126 17.86 -5.45 0.99
C SER A 126 17.33 -4.47 -0.05
N ILE A 127 16.06 -4.03 0.09
CA ILE A 127 15.46 -3.00 -0.75
C ILE A 127 16.09 -1.63 -0.47
N LEU A 128 16.19 -1.23 0.82
CA LEU A 128 16.83 0.02 1.20
C LEU A 128 18.28 0.09 0.70
N ALA A 129 19.06 -0.99 0.87
CA ALA A 129 20.44 -1.06 0.39
C ALA A 129 20.53 -0.97 -1.14
N ALA A 130 19.69 -1.70 -1.87
CA ALA A 130 19.69 -1.68 -3.32
C ALA A 130 19.31 -0.31 -3.90
N LEU A 131 18.33 0.38 -3.30
CA LEU A 131 17.94 1.72 -3.70
C LEU A 131 19.00 2.76 -3.37
N SER A 132 19.63 2.67 -2.20
CA SER A 132 20.66 3.64 -1.81
C SER A 132 21.86 3.68 -2.74
N ASP A 133 22.10 2.62 -3.49
CA ASP A 133 23.15 2.56 -4.51
C ASP A 133 22.78 3.24 -5.83
N ARG A 134 21.55 3.73 -5.97
CA ARG A 134 21.02 4.36 -7.18
C ARG A 134 20.91 5.88 -7.02
N PRO A 135 21.78 6.67 -7.66
CA PRO A 135 21.76 8.15 -7.51
C PRO A 135 20.50 8.81 -8.10
N GLU A 136 19.81 8.14 -9.01
CA GLU A 136 18.56 8.63 -9.62
C GLU A 136 17.31 8.30 -8.80
N ALA A 137 17.40 7.44 -7.78
CA ALA A 137 16.26 7.05 -6.97
C ALA A 137 16.04 8.01 -5.79
N PHE A 138 14.79 8.07 -5.33
CA PHE A 138 14.38 8.86 -4.18
C PHE A 138 13.88 7.96 -3.06
N MET A 139 14.19 8.32 -1.81
CA MET A 139 13.74 7.59 -0.63
C MET A 139 13.11 8.58 0.36
N PHE A 140 11.89 8.30 0.77
CA PHE A 140 11.13 9.10 1.74
C PHE A 140 10.85 8.26 2.98
N MET A 141 11.22 8.78 4.15
CA MET A 141 11.10 8.04 5.41
C MET A 141 11.04 9.00 6.59
N ASP A 142 10.60 8.52 7.74
CA ASP A 142 10.76 9.26 8.97
C ASP A 142 12.24 9.30 9.39
N SER A 143 12.61 10.32 10.18
CA SER A 143 14.00 10.56 10.54
C SER A 143 14.59 9.53 11.50
N THR A 144 13.78 8.65 12.09
CA THR A 144 14.23 7.60 13.02
C THR A 144 14.61 6.31 12.30
N LEU A 145 14.09 6.08 11.09
CA LEU A 145 14.32 4.85 10.34
C LEU A 145 15.81 4.53 10.11
N PRO A 146 16.67 5.49 9.68
CA PRO A 146 18.09 5.22 9.47
C PRO A 146 18.81 4.77 10.75
N GLU A 147 18.51 5.42 11.88
CA GLU A 147 19.10 5.08 13.18
C GLU A 147 18.70 3.66 13.61
N MET A 148 17.42 3.30 13.46
CA MET A 148 16.90 1.98 13.81
C MET A 148 17.41 0.87 12.89
N THR A 149 17.73 1.20 11.64
CA THR A 149 18.13 0.21 10.62
C THR A 149 19.65 0.14 10.40
N GLY A 150 20.44 1.04 11.00
CA GLY A 150 21.87 1.13 10.74
C GLY A 150 22.20 1.55 9.30
N PHE A 151 21.27 2.26 8.64
CA PHE A 151 21.33 2.59 7.22
C PHE A 151 22.08 3.90 6.92
N GLU A 152 22.67 4.54 7.91
CA GLU A 152 23.18 5.92 7.89
C GLU A 152 24.28 6.21 6.85
N ASP A 153 25.04 5.20 6.40
CA ASP A 153 26.29 5.40 5.67
C ASP A 153 26.24 5.21 4.14
N LYS A 154 25.09 4.84 3.55
CA LYS A 154 25.02 4.56 2.11
C LYS A 154 24.14 5.58 1.39
N LYS A 155 24.77 6.64 0.86
CA LYS A 155 24.06 7.79 0.29
C LYS A 155 24.43 8.08 -1.17
N LYS A 156 23.93 7.26 -2.13
CA LYS A 156 23.88 7.69 -3.53
C LYS A 156 22.49 8.19 -3.90
N ALA A 157 21.43 7.50 -3.43
CA ALA A 157 20.06 7.96 -3.60
C ALA A 157 19.77 9.25 -2.84
N THR A 158 18.89 10.10 -3.36
CA THR A 158 18.38 11.25 -2.64
C THR A 158 17.43 10.79 -1.54
N GLN A 159 17.76 11.11 -0.29
CA GLN A 159 17.00 10.72 0.89
C GLN A 159 16.29 11.93 1.51
N TYR A 160 15.00 11.82 1.71
CA TYR A 160 14.17 12.77 2.45
C TYR A 160 13.78 12.14 3.78
N MET A 161 14.41 12.61 4.86
CA MET A 161 14.16 12.15 6.23
C MET A 161 13.38 13.22 6.97
N TRP A 162 12.14 12.94 7.30
CA TRP A 162 11.24 13.93 7.89
C TRP A 162 10.91 13.62 9.34
N SER A 163 10.89 14.66 10.16
CA SER A 163 10.51 14.63 11.58
C SER A 163 9.29 15.51 11.89
N GLU A 164 8.72 16.13 10.85
CA GLU A 164 7.61 17.09 10.98
C GLU A 164 6.75 17.08 9.71
N ASP A 165 5.59 17.76 9.76
CA ASP A 165 4.70 17.91 8.62
C ASP A 165 5.41 18.57 7.42
N GLN A 166 5.21 18.01 6.24
CA GLN A 166 5.66 18.52 4.95
C GLN A 166 4.46 19.00 4.14
N THR A 167 4.03 20.23 4.41
CA THR A 167 2.82 20.80 3.79
C THR A 167 3.07 21.35 2.40
N GLU A 168 4.29 21.84 2.13
CA GLU A 168 4.71 22.21 0.78
C GLU A 168 5.16 20.98 0.00
N ALA A 169 4.88 20.96 -1.30
CA ALA A 169 5.26 19.84 -2.14
C ALA A 169 6.76 19.79 -2.37
N THR A 170 7.37 18.67 -2.00
CA THR A 170 8.72 18.31 -2.45
C THR A 170 8.61 17.67 -3.84
N ASP A 171 9.35 18.22 -4.82
CA ASP A 171 9.45 17.64 -6.16
C ASP A 171 10.65 16.70 -6.24
N ALA A 172 10.37 15.45 -6.57
CA ALA A 172 11.38 14.40 -6.74
C ALA A 172 11.31 13.87 -8.19
N GLY A 173 11.87 14.65 -9.12
CA GLY A 173 11.93 14.26 -10.53
C GLY A 173 10.56 14.20 -11.23
N GLY A 174 9.60 15.06 -10.82
CA GLY A 174 8.23 15.07 -11.34
C GLY A 174 7.21 14.38 -10.42
N ILE A 175 7.67 13.68 -9.39
CA ILE A 175 6.83 13.14 -8.33
C ILE A 175 6.70 14.19 -7.23
N LYS A 176 5.48 14.69 -6.97
CA LYS A 176 5.23 15.69 -5.93
C LYS A 176 4.79 15.00 -4.65
N VAL A 177 5.48 15.27 -3.56
CA VAL A 177 5.29 14.59 -2.29
C VAL A 177 4.98 15.59 -1.19
N ARG A 178 3.92 15.34 -0.45
CA ARG A 178 3.59 15.98 0.84
C ARG A 178 3.41 14.91 1.89
N ALA A 179 3.62 15.25 3.14
CA ALA A 179 3.39 14.32 4.24
C ALA A 179 2.87 15.02 5.49
N MET A 180 2.13 14.27 6.30
CA MET A 180 1.79 14.64 7.68
C MET A 180 2.53 13.70 8.63
N MET A 181 3.09 14.25 9.67
CA MET A 181 3.64 13.47 10.76
C MET A 181 2.49 13.04 11.69
N GLY A 182 2.30 11.75 11.76
CA GLY A 182 1.42 11.08 12.70
C GLY A 182 2.21 10.12 13.56
N ALA A 183 1.54 9.13 14.14
CA ALA A 183 2.15 8.15 15.01
C ALA A 183 1.44 6.80 14.94
N GLN A 184 2.22 5.75 15.10
CA GLN A 184 1.78 4.48 15.66
C GLN A 184 2.47 4.37 17.02
N ALA A 185 1.84 4.88 18.07
CA ALA A 185 2.47 5.15 19.36
C ALA A 185 3.30 3.97 19.88
N PRO A 186 4.60 4.14 20.26
CA PRO A 186 5.29 5.44 20.35
C PRO A 186 6.08 5.85 19.09
N ILE A 187 5.94 5.16 17.96
CA ILE A 187 6.77 5.31 16.77
C ILE A 187 6.15 6.38 15.85
N PRO A 188 6.94 7.34 15.32
CA PRO A 188 6.49 8.25 14.28
C PRO A 188 5.98 7.49 13.05
N CYS A 189 4.92 7.97 12.42
CA CYS A 189 4.36 7.38 11.21
C CYS A 189 3.98 8.48 10.21
N LEU A 190 4.59 8.46 9.04
CA LEU A 190 4.33 9.44 7.99
C LEU A 190 3.10 9.03 7.16
N LEU A 191 2.18 9.97 7.00
CA LEU A 191 1.07 9.86 6.09
C LEU A 191 1.44 10.61 4.81
N TYR A 192 1.52 9.92 3.69
CA TYR A 192 1.93 10.50 2.42
C TYR A 192 0.77 10.87 1.52
N CYS A 193 0.92 12.00 0.83
CA CYS A 193 0.17 12.39 -0.36
C CYS A 193 1.16 12.48 -1.51
N VAL A 194 1.05 11.59 -2.48
CA VAL A 194 1.97 11.47 -3.61
C VAL A 194 1.24 11.72 -4.91
N GLU A 195 1.69 12.72 -5.66
CA GLU A 195 1.12 13.07 -6.96
C GLU A 195 2.12 12.71 -8.07
N LEU A 196 1.66 11.95 -9.07
CA LEU A 196 2.45 11.51 -10.22
C LEU A 196 1.57 11.46 -11.47
N ASP A 197 2.00 12.09 -12.58
CA ASP A 197 1.29 12.16 -13.86
C ASP A 197 -0.21 12.51 -13.73
N GLY A 198 -0.53 13.41 -12.80
CA GLY A 198 -1.89 13.85 -12.55
C GLY A 198 -2.72 12.94 -11.62
N PHE A 199 -2.24 11.79 -11.21
CA PHE A 199 -2.86 10.95 -10.18
C PHE A 199 -2.36 11.32 -8.79
N CYS A 200 -3.21 11.09 -7.77
CA CYS A 200 -2.88 11.31 -6.37
C CYS A 200 -3.13 10.05 -5.55
N ILE A 201 -2.12 9.63 -4.78
CA ILE A 201 -2.16 8.47 -3.89
C ILE A 201 -2.01 8.96 -2.45
N TRP A 202 -2.89 8.50 -1.57
CA TRP A 202 -2.72 8.65 -0.13
C TRP A 202 -2.40 7.31 0.52
N THR A 203 -1.45 7.32 1.46
CA THR A 203 -1.21 6.19 2.37
C THR A 203 -0.97 6.70 3.78
N ALA A 204 -1.45 5.97 4.77
CA ALA A 204 -1.30 6.33 6.18
C ALA A 204 -0.46 5.31 6.95
N GLY A 205 0.03 4.25 6.31
CA GLY A 205 0.67 3.17 7.05
C GLY A 205 -0.21 2.67 8.20
N ASP A 206 0.39 2.46 9.34
CA ASP A 206 -0.26 2.04 10.59
C ASP A 206 -0.67 3.21 11.49
N ASN A 207 -0.81 4.39 10.92
CA ASN A 207 -1.11 5.59 11.68
C ASN A 207 -2.39 5.43 12.52
N ASN A 208 -2.30 5.79 13.78
CA ASN A 208 -3.43 5.88 14.71
C ASN A 208 -3.64 7.29 15.28
N ASP A 209 -2.94 8.29 14.74
CA ASP A 209 -3.16 9.70 15.04
C ASP A 209 -4.26 10.28 14.16
N HIS A 210 -5.46 10.43 14.72
CA HIS A 210 -6.63 10.99 14.04
C HIS A 210 -6.43 12.44 13.58
N GLU A 211 -5.65 13.23 14.31
CA GLU A 211 -5.39 14.63 13.96
C GLU A 211 -4.48 14.72 12.73
N ALA A 212 -3.47 13.86 12.62
CA ALA A 212 -2.62 13.78 11.44
C ALA A 212 -3.45 13.45 10.20
N ALA A 213 -4.31 12.42 10.29
CA ALA A 213 -5.23 12.07 9.20
C ALA A 213 -6.18 13.24 8.85
N ALA A 214 -6.65 13.99 9.84
CA ALA A 214 -7.49 15.16 9.61
C ALA A 214 -6.76 16.28 8.85
N ARG A 215 -5.47 16.47 9.12
CA ARG A 215 -4.66 17.48 8.42
C ARG A 215 -4.43 17.17 6.94
N MET A 216 -4.50 15.89 6.53
CA MET A 216 -4.39 15.51 5.11
C MET A 216 -5.48 16.11 4.22
N THR A 217 -6.63 16.54 4.77
CA THR A 217 -7.69 17.21 3.99
C THR A 217 -7.24 18.48 3.30
N ARG A 218 -6.09 19.02 3.68
CA ARG A 218 -5.46 20.20 3.04
C ARG A 218 -4.78 19.86 1.70
N PHE A 219 -4.56 18.58 1.44
CA PHE A 219 -3.83 18.13 0.26
C PHE A 219 -4.77 17.84 -0.92
N THR A 220 -4.16 17.57 -2.07
CA THR A 220 -4.89 17.13 -3.25
C THR A 220 -5.74 15.89 -2.92
N ALA A 221 -7.01 15.92 -3.31
CA ALA A 221 -7.90 14.80 -3.11
C ALA A 221 -7.39 13.53 -3.82
N PRO A 222 -7.35 12.38 -3.14
CA PRO A 222 -6.74 11.18 -3.69
C PRO A 222 -7.60 10.53 -4.78
N ASP A 223 -6.94 9.91 -5.77
CA ASP A 223 -7.56 8.95 -6.68
C ASP A 223 -7.62 7.57 -6.03
N ILE A 224 -6.60 7.24 -5.20
CA ILE A 224 -6.56 6.01 -4.42
C ILE A 224 -6.04 6.26 -3.00
N VAL A 225 -6.63 5.59 -2.03
CA VAL A 225 -6.22 5.59 -0.63
C VAL A 225 -5.81 4.17 -0.24
N CYS A 226 -4.56 3.99 0.18
CA CYS A 226 -4.08 2.75 0.77
C CYS A 226 -4.40 2.76 2.27
N MET A 227 -5.24 1.83 2.71
CA MET A 227 -5.81 1.82 4.05
C MET A 227 -5.39 0.58 4.83
N ASN A 228 -4.87 0.78 6.03
CA ASN A 228 -4.70 -0.30 6.98
C ASN A 228 -6.06 -0.86 7.43
N VAL A 229 -6.26 -2.18 7.34
CA VAL A 229 -7.51 -2.82 7.77
C VAL A 229 -7.78 -2.71 9.26
N ALA A 230 -6.75 -2.51 10.08
CA ALA A 230 -6.89 -2.34 11.53
C ALA A 230 -7.34 -0.92 11.92
N SER A 231 -7.05 0.10 11.08
CA SER A 231 -7.40 1.50 11.32
C SER A 231 -7.95 2.18 10.06
N PRO A 232 -8.95 1.60 9.39
CA PRO A 232 -9.37 2.06 8.06
C PRO A 232 -10.17 3.36 8.11
N TRP A 233 -10.74 3.69 9.27
CA TRP A 233 -11.83 4.68 9.33
C TRP A 233 -11.37 6.10 9.16
N ASP A 234 -10.24 6.45 9.75
CA ASP A 234 -9.84 7.85 9.83
C ASP A 234 -9.40 8.40 8.50
N ILE A 235 -8.42 7.75 7.87
CA ILE A 235 -7.93 8.24 6.59
C ILE A 235 -9.00 8.14 5.51
N SER A 236 -9.83 7.11 5.51
CA SER A 236 -10.89 6.97 4.53
C SER A 236 -12.00 8.01 4.72
N GLN A 237 -12.33 8.35 5.97
CA GLN A 237 -13.26 9.42 6.27
C GLN A 237 -12.70 10.77 5.83
N LYS A 238 -11.42 11.05 6.14
CA LYS A 238 -10.77 12.30 5.78
C LYS A 238 -10.54 12.43 4.28
N ALA A 239 -10.21 11.34 3.60
CA ALA A 239 -10.17 11.34 2.14
C ALA A 239 -11.53 11.69 1.53
N ARG A 240 -12.65 11.17 2.09
CA ARG A 240 -14.00 11.55 1.67
C ARG A 240 -14.34 13.02 1.92
N GLU A 241 -13.84 13.58 3.01
CA GLU A 241 -14.02 15.01 3.32
C GLU A 241 -13.21 15.89 2.35
N ALA A 242 -12.02 15.46 1.96
CA ALA A 242 -11.16 16.15 1.00
C ALA A 242 -11.67 16.07 -0.44
N VAL A 243 -12.34 14.97 -0.79
CA VAL A 243 -13.03 14.82 -2.08
C VAL A 243 -14.26 15.71 -2.05
N GLY A 244 -14.13 16.94 -2.51
CA GLY A 244 -15.25 17.88 -2.66
C GLY A 244 -16.35 17.34 -3.56
N ALA A 245 -17.43 18.10 -3.70
CA ALA A 245 -18.60 17.72 -4.51
C ALA A 245 -18.28 17.41 -5.99
N ASP A 246 -17.12 17.87 -6.46
CA ASP A 246 -16.72 17.79 -7.86
C ASP A 246 -15.88 16.54 -8.20
N LYS A 247 -15.29 15.86 -7.20
CA LYS A 247 -14.51 14.63 -7.41
C LYS A 247 -15.38 13.41 -7.09
N THR A 248 -15.85 12.74 -8.12
CA THR A 248 -16.87 11.70 -8.00
C THR A 248 -16.31 10.31 -7.65
N GLU A 249 -14.99 10.08 -7.78
CA GLU A 249 -14.42 8.74 -7.61
C GLU A 249 -13.07 8.76 -6.89
N SER A 250 -13.01 8.13 -5.73
CA SER A 250 -11.78 7.69 -5.07
C SER A 250 -11.89 6.20 -4.79
N TYR A 251 -10.77 5.48 -4.97
CA TYR A 251 -10.70 4.06 -4.67
C TYR A 251 -10.02 3.85 -3.32
N TYR A 252 -10.52 2.92 -2.53
CA TYR A 252 -9.96 2.54 -1.22
C TYR A 252 -9.39 1.15 -1.33
N LEU A 253 -8.06 1.05 -1.35
CA LEU A 253 -7.32 -0.21 -1.37
C LEU A 253 -7.06 -0.67 0.05
N LEU A 254 -7.62 -1.82 0.42
CA LEU A 254 -7.32 -2.46 1.68
C LEU A 254 -5.92 -3.05 1.65
N THR A 255 -5.15 -2.73 2.69
CA THR A 255 -3.79 -3.20 2.91
C THR A 255 -3.63 -3.68 4.34
N HIS A 256 -2.48 -4.24 4.68
CA HIS A 256 -2.15 -4.71 6.03
C HIS A 256 -3.06 -5.84 6.55
N GLU A 257 -3.53 -6.68 5.65
CA GLU A 257 -4.36 -7.84 5.97
C GLU A 257 -3.52 -9.12 6.00
N ASN A 258 -3.86 -10.03 6.91
CA ASN A 258 -3.26 -11.37 7.00
C ASN A 258 -1.74 -11.38 7.08
N GLU A 259 -1.17 -10.57 7.92
CA GLU A 259 0.27 -10.47 8.08
C GLU A 259 0.83 -11.58 8.99
N ILE A 260 1.95 -12.20 8.56
CA ILE A 260 2.56 -13.33 9.30
C ILE A 260 3.17 -12.89 10.64
N ASN A 261 3.70 -11.67 10.70
CA ASN A 261 4.46 -11.20 11.87
C ASN A 261 3.59 -10.71 13.02
N HIS A 262 2.30 -10.51 12.79
CA HIS A 262 1.34 -10.17 13.82
C HIS A 262 0.42 -11.35 14.08
N ASP A 263 -0.09 -11.43 15.30
CA ASP A 263 -1.02 -12.47 15.71
C ASP A 263 -2.18 -12.56 14.70
N PRO A 264 -2.29 -13.63 13.93
CA PRO A 264 -3.34 -13.79 12.94
C PRO A 264 -4.74 -13.77 13.53
N ASP A 265 -4.88 -14.02 14.84
CA ASP A 265 -6.17 -13.92 15.55
C ASP A 265 -6.54 -12.46 15.90
N GLY A 266 -5.57 -11.54 15.90
CA GLY A 266 -5.76 -10.14 16.31
C GLY A 266 -6.14 -9.19 15.19
N ARG A 267 -5.80 -9.48 13.93
CA ARG A 267 -6.07 -8.56 12.82
C ARG A 267 -7.32 -8.94 12.04
N PRO A 268 -8.21 -7.97 11.78
CA PRO A 268 -9.40 -8.22 10.98
C PRO A 268 -8.96 -8.56 9.56
N GLY A 269 -9.15 -9.80 9.17
CA GLY A 269 -8.95 -10.24 7.81
C GLY A 269 -10.12 -9.83 6.91
N TYR A 270 -10.09 -10.29 5.68
CA TYR A 270 -11.12 -10.05 4.67
C TYR A 270 -12.56 -10.36 5.15
N LYS A 271 -12.71 -11.30 6.10
CA LYS A 271 -14.00 -11.63 6.75
C LYS A 271 -14.58 -10.42 7.50
N PHE A 272 -13.75 -9.72 8.28
CA PHE A 272 -14.16 -8.50 8.98
C PHE A 272 -14.68 -7.45 7.98
N PHE A 273 -13.97 -7.28 6.88
CA PHE A 273 -14.41 -6.36 5.83
C PHE A 273 -15.75 -6.77 5.20
N LEU A 274 -15.93 -8.06 4.90
CA LEU A 274 -17.20 -8.56 4.36
C LEU A 274 -18.37 -8.38 5.33
N GLU A 275 -18.13 -8.56 6.63
CA GLU A 275 -19.11 -8.37 7.69
C GLU A 275 -19.44 -6.89 7.93
N HIS A 276 -18.47 -6.01 7.65
CA HIS A 276 -18.58 -4.57 7.88
C HIS A 276 -18.62 -3.75 6.58
N LYS A 277 -18.88 -4.40 5.44
CA LYS A 277 -18.97 -3.74 4.11
C LYS A 277 -19.93 -2.54 4.06
N ASP A 278 -20.92 -2.53 4.95
CA ASP A 278 -21.92 -1.48 5.02
C ASP A 278 -21.44 -0.23 5.78
N TYR A 279 -20.33 -0.30 6.47
CA TYR A 279 -19.78 0.85 7.21
C TYR A 279 -19.39 2.03 6.31
N GLY A 280 -19.05 1.76 5.05
CA GLY A 280 -18.69 2.79 4.06
C GLY A 280 -19.86 3.28 3.21
N VAL A 281 -20.97 2.54 3.15
CA VAL A 281 -22.04 2.72 2.15
C VAL A 281 -23.27 3.40 2.72
N THR A 282 -23.51 3.33 4.02
CA THR A 282 -24.79 3.73 4.61
C THR A 282 -24.78 5.05 5.37
N ASN A 283 -24.27 6.12 4.78
CA ASN A 283 -24.75 7.43 5.18
C ASN A 283 -25.88 7.83 4.21
N PRO A 284 -27.16 7.71 4.60
CA PRO A 284 -28.30 7.99 3.72
C PRO A 284 -28.35 9.43 3.21
N ASN A 285 -27.62 10.36 3.86
CA ASN A 285 -27.50 11.74 3.43
C ASN A 285 -26.36 11.98 2.42
N ARG A 286 -25.58 10.96 2.07
CA ARG A 286 -24.43 11.04 1.14
C ARG A 286 -24.52 10.07 -0.04
N GLN A 287 -25.72 9.77 -0.52
CA GLN A 287 -26.00 8.81 -1.60
C GLN A 287 -25.30 9.09 -2.95
N LYS A 288 -24.55 10.18 -3.07
CA LYS A 288 -23.87 10.55 -4.33
C LYS A 288 -22.35 10.31 -4.38
N GLN A 289 -21.75 9.82 -3.30
CA GLN A 289 -20.32 9.52 -3.27
C GLN A 289 -20.13 8.02 -3.07
N ILE A 290 -20.23 7.26 -4.13
CA ILE A 290 -19.89 5.84 -4.12
C ILE A 290 -18.36 5.75 -4.17
N HIS A 291 -17.76 5.55 -3.02
CA HIS A 291 -16.35 5.19 -2.95
C HIS A 291 -16.24 3.69 -3.15
N SER A 292 -15.46 3.28 -4.15
CA SER A 292 -15.25 1.86 -4.43
C SER A 292 -14.14 1.31 -3.56
N PHE A 293 -14.48 0.36 -2.68
CA PHE A 293 -13.49 -0.42 -1.96
C PHE A 293 -12.89 -1.48 -2.88
N LEU A 294 -11.57 -1.52 -2.93
CA LEU A 294 -10.80 -2.47 -3.70
C LEU A 294 -10.28 -3.56 -2.77
N ALA A 295 -10.84 -4.75 -2.87
CA ALA A 295 -10.36 -5.92 -2.18
C ALA A 295 -9.46 -6.73 -3.11
N LEU A 296 -8.27 -6.19 -3.42
CA LEU A 296 -7.25 -6.93 -4.16
C LEU A 296 -6.59 -7.95 -3.26
N ASN A 297 -6.29 -9.13 -3.80
CA ASN A 297 -5.35 -10.03 -3.14
C ASN A 297 -3.92 -9.56 -3.35
N VAL A 298 -3.05 -10.02 -2.46
CA VAL A 298 -1.60 -9.91 -2.66
C VAL A 298 -1.22 -10.53 -4.01
N GLY A 299 -0.54 -9.74 -4.85
CA GLY A 299 -0.17 -10.14 -6.22
C GLY A 299 -1.21 -9.83 -7.30
N GLU A 300 -2.22 -9.02 -6.99
CA GLU A 300 -3.17 -8.47 -7.97
C GLU A 300 -2.91 -6.99 -8.23
N HIS A 301 -3.36 -6.50 -9.39
CA HIS A 301 -3.28 -5.08 -9.75
C HIS A 301 -4.56 -4.61 -10.42
N ILE A 302 -4.75 -3.30 -10.44
CA ILE A 302 -5.82 -2.61 -11.16
C ILE A 302 -5.25 -1.49 -12.02
N THR A 303 -6.04 -1.05 -12.99
CA THR A 303 -5.74 0.14 -13.80
C THR A 303 -6.79 1.20 -13.56
N LEU A 304 -6.36 2.41 -13.18
CA LEU A 304 -7.16 3.61 -13.09
C LEU A 304 -6.96 4.44 -14.36
N SER A 305 -7.98 5.16 -14.79
CA SER A 305 -7.93 6.03 -15.97
C SER A 305 -8.51 7.41 -15.65
N LYS A 306 -7.92 8.44 -16.22
CA LYS A 306 -8.41 9.83 -16.24
C LYS A 306 -8.76 10.28 -17.64
#